data_7329c603fc5f925c78fc9abc14b583c4
#
_entry.id   7329c603fc5f925c78fc9abc14b583c4
#
_cell.length_a   1.000
_cell.length_b   1.000
_cell.length_c   1.000
_cell.angle_alpha   90.00
_cell.angle_beta   90.00
_cell.angle_gamma   90.00
#
_symmetry.space_group_name_H-M   'P 1'
#
loop_
_entity.id
_entity.type
_entity.pdbx_description
1 polymer ?
#
loop_
_entity_poly.entity_id
_entity_poly.type
_entity_poly.pdbx_seq_one_letter_code
_entity_poly.pdbx_strand_id
1 'polypeptide(L)'
;CAEVGLAVVIRIGPWAHGEVRNGGFPDWVQQLPIEHRTDDPAYLTLVESWYGAIGQQLAGLIGEDGPIVGVQLENELYDQPGHLVSLKRLARAAGIHAPVWTATAWGGADLPEGEVFPLFGGYADGFWVEYSSAWDTTFREHLFFSHVWDDPGIGADIRSHVGHSSGAVVRSASHEFPPATCELGGGMVRAYHRRPDVGGLDVAAVALCKIGNGSSWQGFYMFAGGRNPHADLQESHATGYPNDLPAFDYDFNAPISATGRLRPAFAHLRRQHAFLSAFGASLATMPSTLPDERPNGVFDAETL
;
A
#
# COMPACT_ATOMS: atom_id res chain seq x y z
N CYS A 1 -6.05 -0.89 20.33
CA CYS A 1 -5.38 0.35 19.88
C CYS A 1 -5.70 1.49 20.83
N ALA A 2 -6.98 1.83 21.07
CA ALA A 2 -7.38 2.94 21.95
C ALA A 2 -6.73 2.90 23.33
N GLU A 3 -6.70 1.74 23.99
CA GLU A 3 -6.11 1.55 25.32
C GLU A 3 -4.61 1.91 25.41
N VAL A 4 -3.90 1.84 24.30
CA VAL A 4 -2.46 2.14 24.20
C VAL A 4 -2.18 3.43 23.43
N GLY A 5 -3.20 4.23 23.15
CA GLY A 5 -3.09 5.52 22.48
C GLY A 5 -2.66 5.45 21.01
N LEU A 6 -2.93 4.34 20.32
CA LEU A 6 -2.64 4.22 18.88
C LEU A 6 -3.81 4.73 18.04
N ALA A 7 -3.52 5.66 17.14
CA ALA A 7 -4.42 6.05 16.07
C ALA A 7 -4.61 4.88 15.08
N VAL A 8 -5.79 4.79 14.50
CA VAL A 8 -6.18 3.67 13.65
C VAL A 8 -6.68 4.17 12.30
N VAL A 9 -6.16 3.59 11.22
CA VAL A 9 -6.76 3.66 9.88
C VAL A 9 -7.29 2.28 9.55
N ILE A 10 -8.57 2.16 9.27
CA ILE A 10 -9.21 0.88 8.96
C ILE A 10 -9.36 0.72 7.46
N ARG A 11 -8.90 -0.42 6.95
CA ARG A 11 -9.19 -0.82 5.56
C ARG A 11 -10.56 -1.50 5.55
N ILE A 12 -11.54 -0.84 4.95
CA ILE A 12 -12.91 -1.34 4.90
C ILE A 12 -13.25 -2.08 3.60
N GLY A 13 -12.28 -2.16 2.69
CA GLY A 13 -12.48 -2.80 1.41
C GLY A 13 -13.37 -1.98 0.47
N PRO A 14 -14.21 -2.65 -0.35
CA PRO A 14 -14.59 -4.08 -0.31
C PRO A 14 -13.50 -5.05 -0.77
N TRP A 15 -12.57 -4.62 -1.61
CA TRP A 15 -11.42 -5.41 -2.05
C TRP A 15 -10.19 -5.12 -1.19
N ALA A 16 -9.53 -6.18 -0.71
CA ALA A 16 -8.35 -6.05 0.14
C ALA A 16 -7.04 -6.43 -0.56
N HIS A 17 -7.09 -7.07 -1.72
CA HIS A 17 -5.93 -7.59 -2.43
C HIS A 17 -5.02 -8.42 -1.52
N GLY A 18 -5.59 -9.43 -0.87
CA GLY A 18 -4.79 -10.36 -0.06
C GLY A 18 -4.20 -11.47 -0.94
N GLU A 19 -2.96 -11.91 -0.64
CA GLU A 19 -2.36 -13.10 -1.25
C GLU A 19 -2.98 -14.38 -0.66
N VAL A 20 -4.28 -14.46 -0.80
CA VAL A 20 -5.13 -15.55 -0.34
C VAL A 20 -6.20 -15.86 -1.39
N ARG A 21 -6.96 -16.92 -1.17
CA ARG A 21 -8.04 -17.33 -2.06
C ARG A 21 -8.95 -16.14 -2.42
N ASN A 22 -9.17 -15.94 -3.72
CA ASN A 22 -10.01 -14.89 -4.30
C ASN A 22 -9.61 -13.46 -3.89
N GLY A 23 -8.35 -13.21 -3.50
CA GLY A 23 -7.90 -11.90 -3.02
C GLY A 23 -8.63 -11.41 -1.76
N GLY A 24 -9.26 -12.34 -1.03
CA GLY A 24 -10.05 -12.08 0.18
C GLY A 24 -11.56 -12.07 -0.01
N PHE A 25 -12.08 -12.13 -1.24
CA PHE A 25 -13.52 -12.30 -1.44
C PHE A 25 -13.99 -13.70 -1.03
N PRO A 26 -15.14 -13.84 -0.35
CA PRO A 26 -15.77 -15.13 -0.14
C PRO A 26 -16.10 -15.81 -1.48
N ASP A 27 -16.04 -17.16 -1.51
CA ASP A 27 -16.34 -17.92 -2.72
C ASP A 27 -17.71 -17.59 -3.33
N TRP A 28 -18.70 -17.40 -2.48
CA TRP A 28 -20.05 -17.06 -2.94
C TRP A 28 -20.14 -15.69 -3.62
N VAL A 29 -19.31 -14.72 -3.20
CA VAL A 29 -19.22 -13.40 -3.91
C VAL A 29 -18.53 -13.61 -5.24
N GLN A 30 -17.41 -14.33 -5.25
CA GLN A 30 -16.60 -14.56 -6.45
C GLN A 30 -17.39 -15.32 -7.55
N GLN A 31 -18.37 -16.15 -7.16
CA GLN A 31 -19.19 -16.95 -8.08
C GLN A 31 -20.41 -16.20 -8.63
N LEU A 32 -20.72 -15.02 -8.13
CA LEU A 32 -21.84 -14.25 -8.65
C LEU A 32 -21.53 -13.72 -10.06
N PRO A 33 -22.54 -13.72 -10.95
CA PRO A 33 -22.39 -13.15 -12.30
C PRO A 33 -22.53 -11.62 -12.29
N ILE A 34 -21.62 -10.95 -11.57
CA ILE A 34 -21.57 -9.49 -11.40
C ILE A 34 -20.17 -8.99 -11.72
N GLU A 35 -20.05 -7.73 -12.07
CA GLU A 35 -18.75 -7.10 -12.26
C GLU A 35 -18.21 -6.56 -10.93
N HIS A 36 -17.21 -7.27 -10.38
CA HIS A 36 -16.56 -6.88 -9.13
C HIS A 36 -15.71 -5.61 -9.31
N ARG A 37 -15.60 -4.82 -8.24
CA ARG A 37 -14.79 -3.61 -8.20
C ARG A 37 -15.23 -2.54 -9.22
N THR A 38 -16.53 -2.50 -9.50
CA THR A 38 -17.15 -1.54 -10.40
C THR A 38 -18.47 -1.02 -9.80
N ASP A 39 -19.12 -0.11 -10.51
CA ASP A 39 -20.46 0.38 -10.14
C ASP A 39 -21.60 -0.54 -10.61
N ASP A 40 -21.34 -1.83 -10.81
CA ASP A 40 -22.40 -2.83 -10.99
C ASP A 40 -23.41 -2.72 -9.83
N PRO A 41 -24.71 -2.53 -10.10
CA PRO A 41 -25.71 -2.32 -9.05
C PRO A 41 -25.82 -3.47 -8.04
N ALA A 42 -25.60 -4.71 -8.49
CA ALA A 42 -25.62 -5.87 -7.59
C ALA A 42 -24.38 -5.90 -6.70
N TYR A 43 -23.21 -5.53 -7.24
CA TYR A 43 -21.99 -5.37 -6.45
C TYR A 43 -22.15 -4.25 -5.41
N LEU A 44 -22.65 -3.09 -5.80
CA LEU A 44 -22.87 -1.97 -4.86
C LEU A 44 -23.86 -2.33 -3.74
N THR A 45 -24.86 -3.17 -4.02
CA THR A 45 -25.80 -3.67 -2.98
C THR A 45 -25.06 -4.51 -1.92
N LEU A 46 -24.13 -5.35 -2.33
CA LEU A 46 -23.30 -6.12 -1.40
C LEU A 46 -22.40 -5.19 -0.58
N VAL A 47 -21.79 -4.21 -1.22
CA VAL A 47 -20.93 -3.21 -0.55
C VAL A 47 -21.73 -2.41 0.47
N GLU A 48 -22.95 -1.98 0.13
CA GLU A 48 -23.83 -1.26 1.06
C GLU A 48 -24.10 -2.08 2.32
N SER A 49 -24.41 -3.37 2.16
CA SER A 49 -24.65 -4.29 3.28
C SER A 49 -23.39 -4.47 4.12
N TRP A 50 -22.22 -4.62 3.48
CA TRP A 50 -20.92 -4.76 4.13
C TRP A 50 -20.55 -3.50 4.92
N TYR A 51 -20.63 -2.33 4.29
CA TYR A 51 -20.33 -1.06 4.95
C TYR A 51 -21.32 -0.74 6.08
N GLY A 52 -22.60 -1.12 5.92
CA GLY A 52 -23.59 -0.99 6.98
C GLY A 52 -23.21 -1.79 8.23
N ALA A 53 -22.75 -3.04 8.05
CA ALA A 53 -22.28 -3.87 9.15
C ALA A 53 -21.03 -3.29 9.80
N ILE A 54 -20.06 -2.80 9.01
CA ILE A 54 -18.86 -2.13 9.52
C ILE A 54 -19.24 -0.86 10.28
N GLY A 55 -20.07 0.00 9.71
CA GLY A 55 -20.47 1.27 10.33
C GLY A 55 -21.10 1.08 11.70
N GLN A 56 -21.91 0.03 11.87
CA GLN A 56 -22.47 -0.33 13.18
C GLN A 56 -21.40 -0.68 14.21
N GLN A 57 -20.34 -1.41 13.79
CA GLN A 57 -19.23 -1.76 14.69
C GLN A 57 -18.32 -0.57 15.00
N LEU A 58 -18.24 0.40 14.12
CA LEU A 58 -17.39 1.58 14.26
C LEU A 58 -18.10 2.75 14.98
N ALA A 59 -19.37 2.59 15.31
CA ALA A 59 -20.14 3.62 16.00
C ALA A 59 -19.48 4.04 17.32
N GLY A 60 -19.22 5.35 17.46
CA GLY A 60 -18.52 5.91 18.63
C GLY A 60 -16.99 5.73 18.64
N LEU A 61 -16.41 5.10 17.62
CA LEU A 61 -14.95 4.97 17.48
C LEU A 61 -14.37 5.96 16.47
N ILE A 62 -15.23 6.62 15.68
CA ILE A 62 -14.89 7.68 14.73
C ILE A 62 -15.32 9.02 15.35
N GLY A 63 -14.47 10.03 15.25
CA GLY A 63 -14.74 11.36 15.75
C GLY A 63 -13.52 11.96 16.45
N GLU A 64 -13.68 13.14 17.04
CA GLU A 64 -12.60 13.92 17.62
C GLU A 64 -11.86 13.16 18.75
N ASP A 65 -12.59 12.41 19.56
CA ASP A 65 -12.05 11.63 20.68
C ASP A 65 -11.88 10.14 20.33
N GLY A 66 -12.23 9.73 19.12
CA GLY A 66 -12.16 8.33 18.68
C GLY A 66 -10.75 7.94 18.19
N PRO A 67 -10.39 6.65 18.28
CA PRO A 67 -9.08 6.18 17.82
C PRO A 67 -8.98 6.15 16.29
N ILE A 68 -10.11 6.16 15.56
CA ILE A 68 -10.12 6.01 14.09
C ILE A 68 -9.95 7.37 13.44
N VAL A 69 -8.78 7.57 12.84
CA VAL A 69 -8.37 8.82 12.18
C VAL A 69 -8.58 8.79 10.66
N GLY A 70 -8.85 7.63 10.09
CA GLY A 70 -9.10 7.47 8.66
C GLY A 70 -9.62 6.09 8.31
N VAL A 71 -10.17 5.98 7.11
CA VAL A 71 -10.57 4.71 6.50
C VAL A 71 -10.01 4.59 5.10
N GLN A 72 -9.49 3.42 4.76
CA GLN A 72 -9.06 3.12 3.41
C GLN A 72 -10.19 2.40 2.66
N LEU A 73 -10.54 2.94 1.50
CA LEU A 73 -11.40 2.31 0.51
C LEU A 73 -10.54 1.59 -0.52
N GLU A 74 -11.00 0.41 -0.95
CA GLU A 74 -10.36 -0.36 -2.01
C GLU A 74 -8.87 -0.64 -1.75
N ASN A 75 -8.21 -1.25 -2.70
CA ASN A 75 -6.76 -1.40 -2.74
C ASN A 75 -6.29 -1.58 -4.17
N GLU A 76 -5.31 -0.78 -4.57
CA GLU A 76 -4.70 -0.84 -5.90
C GLU A 76 -5.74 -0.79 -7.05
N LEU A 77 -6.78 0.02 -6.89
CA LEU A 77 -7.74 0.31 -7.93
C LEU A 77 -7.24 1.52 -8.72
N TYR A 78 -6.76 1.29 -9.92
CA TYR A 78 -6.01 2.28 -10.70
C TYR A 78 -6.79 2.94 -11.83
N ASP A 79 -7.95 2.42 -12.20
CA ASP A 79 -8.68 2.80 -13.43
C ASP A 79 -10.18 3.05 -13.24
N GLN A 80 -10.66 3.12 -11.99
CA GLN A 80 -12.07 3.28 -11.66
C GLN A 80 -12.32 4.46 -10.70
N PRO A 81 -11.95 5.70 -11.07
CA PRO A 81 -12.10 6.85 -10.16
C PRO A 81 -13.55 7.09 -9.74
N GLY A 82 -14.52 6.87 -10.64
CA GLY A 82 -15.94 6.97 -10.33
C GLY A 82 -16.41 5.98 -9.27
N HIS A 83 -15.87 4.75 -9.30
CA HIS A 83 -16.19 3.74 -8.31
C HIS A 83 -15.70 4.13 -6.91
N LEU A 84 -14.52 4.71 -6.80
CA LEU A 84 -14.02 5.23 -5.51
C LEU A 84 -14.95 6.30 -4.91
N VAL A 85 -15.53 7.16 -5.74
CA VAL A 85 -16.53 8.15 -5.31
C VAL A 85 -17.82 7.45 -4.84
N SER A 86 -18.28 6.42 -5.57
CA SER A 86 -19.44 5.62 -5.18
C SER A 86 -19.21 4.92 -3.83
N LEU A 87 -18.05 4.33 -3.62
CA LEU A 87 -17.68 3.70 -2.35
C LEU A 87 -17.64 4.71 -1.21
N LYS A 88 -17.04 5.89 -1.43
CA LYS A 88 -17.05 6.97 -0.44
C LYS A 88 -18.46 7.37 -0.03
N ARG A 89 -19.36 7.51 -1.00
CA ARG A 89 -20.77 7.83 -0.74
C ARG A 89 -21.45 6.75 0.09
N LEU A 90 -21.24 5.46 -0.22
CA LEU A 90 -21.79 4.34 0.56
C LEU A 90 -21.22 4.29 1.97
N ALA A 91 -19.93 4.52 2.15
CA ALA A 91 -19.31 4.60 3.47
C ALA A 91 -19.95 5.73 4.32
N ARG A 92 -20.15 6.90 3.73
CA ARG A 92 -20.84 8.02 4.41
C ARG A 92 -22.27 7.68 4.79
N ALA A 93 -23.02 7.02 3.90
CA ALA A 93 -24.39 6.56 4.17
C ALA A 93 -24.44 5.53 5.33
N ALA A 94 -23.39 4.73 5.48
CA ALA A 94 -23.21 3.78 6.58
C ALA A 94 -22.73 4.43 7.90
N GLY A 95 -22.61 5.76 7.97
CA GLY A 95 -22.15 6.49 9.16
C GLY A 95 -20.63 6.54 9.35
N ILE A 96 -19.87 6.16 8.34
CA ILE A 96 -18.39 6.18 8.38
C ILE A 96 -17.90 7.54 7.90
N HIS A 97 -17.69 8.48 8.81
CA HIS A 97 -17.36 9.89 8.52
C HIS A 97 -15.87 10.24 8.73
N ALA A 98 -14.98 9.25 8.77
CA ALA A 98 -13.53 9.49 8.84
C ALA A 98 -12.95 9.99 7.49
N PRO A 99 -11.80 10.65 7.46
CA PRO A 99 -11.06 10.92 6.23
C PRO A 99 -10.86 9.65 5.39
N VAL A 100 -10.97 9.79 4.06
CA VAL A 100 -10.93 8.65 3.15
C VAL A 100 -9.59 8.58 2.44
N TRP A 101 -8.98 7.42 2.53
CA TRP A 101 -7.69 7.08 1.95
C TRP A 101 -7.84 5.96 0.92
N THR A 102 -6.92 5.86 -0.01
CA THR A 102 -6.81 4.69 -0.90
C THR A 102 -5.35 4.34 -1.15
N ALA A 103 -5.05 3.04 -1.14
CA ALA A 103 -3.72 2.56 -1.51
C ALA A 103 -3.63 2.50 -3.03
N THR A 104 -2.62 3.15 -3.58
CA THR A 104 -2.41 3.18 -5.02
C THR A 104 -1.19 2.39 -5.43
N ALA A 105 -0.26 2.09 -4.56
CA ALA A 105 1.04 1.43 -4.77
C ALA A 105 1.58 1.42 -6.23
N TRP A 106 0.74 1.77 -7.19
CA TRP A 106 0.89 1.76 -8.64
C TRP A 106 1.02 3.18 -9.16
N GLY A 107 2.09 3.44 -9.84
CA GLY A 107 2.25 4.68 -10.57
C GLY A 107 1.18 4.86 -11.65
N GLY A 108 0.70 6.10 -11.80
CA GLY A 108 -0.27 6.45 -12.83
C GLY A 108 -1.70 5.98 -12.57
N ALA A 109 -2.09 5.71 -11.34
CA ALA A 109 -3.47 5.46 -10.99
C ALA A 109 -4.35 6.69 -11.29
N ASP A 110 -5.50 6.48 -11.93
CA ASP A 110 -6.50 7.53 -12.15
C ASP A 110 -7.39 7.64 -10.91
N LEU A 111 -7.22 8.71 -10.15
CA LEU A 111 -7.93 8.95 -8.90
C LEU A 111 -8.88 10.14 -9.01
N PRO A 112 -10.01 10.12 -8.30
CA PRO A 112 -10.90 11.27 -8.24
C PRO A 112 -10.23 12.40 -7.48
N GLU A 113 -10.11 13.57 -8.14
CA GLU A 113 -9.44 14.75 -7.62
C GLU A 113 -10.09 15.22 -6.31
N GLY A 114 -9.28 15.43 -5.26
CA GLY A 114 -9.72 15.90 -3.95
C GLY A 114 -10.60 14.94 -3.14
N GLU A 115 -10.99 13.80 -3.69
CA GLU A 115 -11.98 12.91 -3.05
C GLU A 115 -11.35 11.89 -2.09
N VAL A 116 -10.16 11.42 -2.40
CA VAL A 116 -9.46 10.40 -1.62
C VAL A 116 -7.98 10.76 -1.45
N PHE A 117 -7.43 10.48 -0.28
CA PHE A 117 -6.01 10.69 -0.01
C PHE A 117 -5.20 9.53 -0.58
N PRO A 118 -4.31 9.76 -1.57
CA PRO A 118 -3.53 8.72 -2.19
C PRO A 118 -2.38 8.26 -1.32
N LEU A 119 -2.18 6.95 -1.21
CA LEU A 119 -1.07 6.33 -0.50
C LEU A 119 -0.26 5.48 -1.48
N PHE A 120 1.05 5.66 -1.46
CA PHE A 120 1.99 5.01 -2.38
C PHE A 120 2.77 3.89 -1.69
N GLY A 121 3.41 3.04 -2.49
CA GLY A 121 4.29 1.99 -2.03
C GLY A 121 5.77 2.26 -2.30
N GLY A 122 6.61 1.38 -1.79
CA GLY A 122 8.03 1.32 -2.07
C GLY A 122 8.65 0.13 -1.37
N TYR A 123 9.17 -0.81 -2.16
CA TYR A 123 9.83 -1.99 -1.66
C TYR A 123 11.31 -1.97 -2.00
N ALA A 124 12.13 -2.63 -1.19
CA ALA A 124 13.56 -2.74 -1.43
C ALA A 124 13.90 -3.73 -2.57
N ASP A 125 12.94 -4.55 -2.97
CA ASP A 125 13.06 -5.50 -4.07
C ASP A 125 11.72 -5.57 -4.81
N GLY A 126 11.77 -5.56 -6.14
CA GLY A 126 10.61 -5.78 -7.01
C GLY A 126 10.25 -7.26 -7.09
N PHE A 127 9.82 -7.85 -6.00
CA PHE A 127 9.56 -9.29 -5.86
C PHE A 127 8.55 -9.84 -6.88
N TRP A 128 7.70 -8.99 -7.45
CA TRP A 128 6.74 -9.35 -8.51
C TRP A 128 7.37 -9.47 -9.91
N VAL A 129 8.60 -9.00 -10.10
CA VAL A 129 9.28 -9.06 -11.40
C VAL A 129 9.82 -10.47 -11.63
N GLU A 130 9.53 -11.04 -12.81
CA GLU A 130 9.90 -12.40 -13.18
C GLU A 130 11.41 -12.63 -13.32
N TYR A 131 12.18 -11.60 -13.66
CA TYR A 131 13.59 -11.73 -13.96
C TYR A 131 14.48 -11.45 -12.76
N SER A 132 15.67 -12.01 -12.78
CA SER A 132 16.62 -11.96 -11.67
C SER A 132 17.18 -10.57 -11.35
N SER A 133 16.96 -9.57 -12.19
CA SER A 133 17.30 -8.19 -11.89
C SER A 133 16.05 -7.41 -11.52
N ALA A 134 15.72 -7.40 -10.25
CA ALA A 134 14.71 -6.50 -9.69
C ALA A 134 15.16 -5.04 -9.68
N TRP A 135 16.28 -4.75 -10.30
CA TRP A 135 16.90 -3.43 -10.42
C TRP A 135 16.64 -2.84 -11.81
N ASP A 136 15.39 -2.76 -12.17
CA ASP A 136 14.97 -1.99 -13.33
C ASP A 136 15.18 -0.49 -13.06
N THR A 137 15.31 0.29 -14.12
CA THR A 137 15.44 1.76 -14.04
C THR A 137 14.30 2.43 -13.29
N THR A 138 13.13 1.82 -13.25
CA THR A 138 11.96 2.27 -12.50
C THR A 138 12.16 2.24 -10.99
N PHE A 139 12.99 1.34 -10.46
CA PHE A 139 13.27 1.27 -9.02
C PHE A 139 14.25 2.34 -8.54
N ARG A 140 15.00 2.95 -9.44
CA ARG A 140 15.97 3.99 -9.10
C ARG A 140 15.33 5.12 -8.28
N GLU A 141 14.12 5.52 -8.67
CA GLU A 141 13.43 6.66 -8.07
C GLU A 141 12.96 6.38 -6.63
N HIS A 142 12.87 5.11 -6.23
CA HIS A 142 12.60 4.72 -4.85
C HIS A 142 13.84 4.75 -3.96
N LEU A 143 15.01 4.59 -4.55
CA LEU A 143 16.27 4.41 -3.82
C LEU A 143 17.07 5.70 -3.68
N PHE A 144 16.68 6.77 -4.38
CA PHE A 144 17.36 8.05 -4.35
C PHE A 144 16.40 9.20 -4.03
N PHE A 145 16.95 10.33 -3.62
CA PHE A 145 16.18 11.56 -3.43
C PHE A 145 15.85 12.17 -4.80
N SER A 146 14.67 11.89 -5.29
CA SER A 146 14.24 12.26 -6.65
C SER A 146 12.98 13.13 -6.70
N HIS A 147 12.27 13.23 -5.60
CA HIS A 147 10.91 13.79 -5.51
C HIS A 147 9.88 13.05 -6.39
N VAL A 148 10.18 11.81 -6.77
CA VAL A 148 9.22 10.93 -7.44
C VAL A 148 8.49 10.11 -6.39
N TRP A 149 7.18 10.24 -6.36
CA TRP A 149 6.28 9.54 -5.45
C TRP A 149 5.60 8.36 -6.11
N ASP A 150 5.34 8.54 -7.37
CA ASP A 150 4.54 7.70 -8.21
C ASP A 150 5.47 6.91 -9.14
N ASP A 151 5.84 5.70 -8.73
CA ASP A 151 6.72 4.86 -9.54
C ASP A 151 5.89 4.08 -10.56
N PRO A 152 6.03 4.38 -11.86
CA PRO A 152 5.28 3.68 -12.90
C PRO A 152 5.70 2.20 -13.04
N GLY A 153 6.81 1.79 -12.45
CA GLY A 153 7.26 0.40 -12.44
C GLY A 153 6.45 -0.49 -11.51
N ILE A 154 5.95 0.04 -10.41
CA ILE A 154 5.14 -0.73 -9.47
C ILE A 154 3.81 -1.12 -10.15
N GLY A 155 3.53 -2.42 -10.22
CA GLY A 155 2.34 -2.96 -10.85
C GLY A 155 2.32 -2.87 -12.38
N ALA A 156 3.42 -2.49 -13.03
CA ALA A 156 3.48 -2.39 -14.49
C ALA A 156 3.22 -3.74 -15.18
N ASP A 157 3.67 -4.82 -14.60
CA ASP A 157 3.44 -6.19 -15.04
C ASP A 157 1.95 -6.57 -14.95
N ILE A 158 1.27 -6.21 -13.86
CA ILE A 158 -0.17 -6.44 -13.70
C ILE A 158 -0.94 -5.62 -14.76
N ARG A 159 -0.61 -4.34 -14.91
CA ARG A 159 -1.24 -3.50 -15.94
C ARG A 159 -1.06 -4.04 -17.34
N SER A 160 0.11 -4.53 -17.67
CA SER A 160 0.38 -5.14 -18.99
C SER A 160 -0.41 -6.44 -19.18
N HIS A 161 -0.58 -7.22 -18.14
CA HIS A 161 -1.32 -8.48 -18.19
C HIS A 161 -2.82 -8.28 -18.41
N VAL A 162 -3.41 -7.25 -17.84
CA VAL A 162 -4.83 -6.90 -18.05
C VAL A 162 -5.08 -6.03 -19.31
N GLY A 163 -4.06 -5.85 -20.16
CA GLY A 163 -4.20 -5.20 -21.47
C GLY A 163 -4.22 -3.68 -21.44
N HIS A 164 -3.90 -3.06 -20.32
CA HIS A 164 -3.72 -1.62 -20.25
C HIS A 164 -2.31 -1.27 -20.73
N SER A 165 -2.23 -0.66 -21.93
CA SER A 165 -0.97 -0.20 -22.47
C SER A 165 -0.30 0.82 -21.56
N SER A 166 0.98 0.64 -21.36
CA SER A 166 1.88 1.42 -20.50
C SER A 166 2.11 2.88 -20.95
N GLY A 167 1.09 3.54 -21.41
CA GLY A 167 1.09 5.00 -21.55
C GLY A 167 0.79 5.68 -20.22
N ALA A 168 1.40 5.21 -19.13
CA ALA A 168 1.22 5.81 -17.84
C ALA A 168 1.69 7.26 -17.90
N VAL A 169 0.74 8.18 -17.93
CA VAL A 169 1.02 9.56 -17.58
C VAL A 169 1.37 9.50 -16.10
N VAL A 170 2.66 9.69 -15.79
CA VAL A 170 3.10 9.91 -14.41
C VAL A 170 2.40 11.19 -13.97
N ARG A 171 1.26 11.06 -13.32
CA ARG A 171 0.64 12.17 -12.61
C ARG A 171 1.46 12.31 -11.34
N SER A 172 2.12 13.45 -11.20
CA SER A 172 2.68 13.84 -9.89
C SER A 172 1.59 13.70 -8.84
N ALA A 173 1.98 13.27 -7.65
CA ALA A 173 1.07 13.24 -6.50
C ALA A 173 0.23 14.51 -6.50
N SER A 174 -1.07 14.36 -6.31
CA SER A 174 -2.00 15.47 -6.28
C SER A 174 -1.44 16.59 -5.40
N HIS A 175 -1.36 17.82 -5.91
CA HIS A 175 -0.91 18.97 -5.13
C HIS A 175 -1.81 19.27 -3.92
N GLU A 176 -2.93 18.60 -3.82
CA GLU A 176 -3.91 18.77 -2.74
C GLU A 176 -3.55 17.97 -1.47
N PHE A 177 -2.74 16.91 -1.61
CA PHE A 177 -2.38 16.04 -0.50
C PHE A 177 -0.86 15.97 -0.34
N PRO A 178 -0.37 15.92 0.92
CA PRO A 178 1.05 15.70 1.15
C PRO A 178 1.43 14.28 0.71
N PRO A 179 2.68 14.06 0.26
CA PRO A 179 3.17 12.73 -0.05
C PRO A 179 3.09 11.78 1.15
N ALA A 180 2.55 10.59 0.94
CA ALA A 180 2.38 9.58 1.98
C ALA A 180 2.49 8.16 1.42
N THR A 181 2.90 7.23 2.24
CA THR A 181 3.05 5.82 1.86
C THR A 181 2.22 4.90 2.74
N CYS A 182 1.82 3.76 2.20
CA CYS A 182 1.15 2.70 2.95
C CYS A 182 1.88 1.35 2.85
N GLU A 183 2.75 1.19 1.88
CA GLU A 183 3.37 -0.09 1.54
C GLU A 183 4.89 0.03 1.40
N LEU A 184 5.55 0.56 2.42
CA LEU A 184 7.00 0.45 2.52
C LEU A 184 7.36 -0.91 3.11
N GLY A 185 8.41 -1.55 2.62
CA GLY A 185 8.85 -2.78 3.26
C GLY A 185 9.83 -3.63 2.46
N GLY A 186 9.97 -4.86 2.90
CA GLY A 186 10.84 -5.85 2.28
C GLY A 186 10.16 -6.68 1.19
N GLY A 187 8.83 -6.64 1.10
CA GLY A 187 8.08 -7.42 0.16
C GLY A 187 8.03 -8.92 0.50
N MET A 188 7.53 -9.73 -0.41
CA MET A 188 7.39 -11.17 -0.25
C MET A 188 8.76 -11.85 -0.08
N VAL A 189 8.85 -12.78 0.87
CA VAL A 189 10.03 -13.66 1.02
C VAL A 189 10.07 -14.77 -0.04
N ARG A 190 8.96 -15.02 -0.70
CA ARG A 190 8.78 -16.06 -1.70
C ARG A 190 7.87 -15.59 -2.81
N ALA A 191 8.34 -15.68 -4.02
CA ALA A 191 7.53 -15.60 -5.22
C ALA A 191 7.69 -16.91 -6.01
N TYR A 192 6.86 -17.18 -6.99
CA TYR A 192 6.95 -18.44 -7.76
C TYR A 192 8.32 -18.60 -8.43
N HIS A 193 8.82 -17.55 -9.02
CA HIS A 193 10.00 -17.55 -9.86
C HIS A 193 11.30 -17.31 -9.11
N ARG A 194 11.26 -16.79 -7.88
CA ARG A 194 12.48 -16.51 -7.11
C ARG A 194 12.26 -16.40 -5.60
N ARG A 195 13.35 -16.27 -4.88
CA ARG A 195 13.38 -16.05 -3.43
C ARG A 195 14.09 -14.72 -3.17
N PRO A 196 13.34 -13.62 -3.02
CA PRO A 196 13.90 -12.32 -2.68
C PRO A 196 14.68 -12.38 -1.37
N ASP A 197 15.84 -11.74 -1.34
CA ASP A 197 16.67 -11.60 -0.14
C ASP A 197 16.80 -10.12 0.20
N VAL A 198 16.03 -9.68 1.20
CA VAL A 198 15.97 -8.28 1.62
C VAL A 198 16.41 -8.16 3.06
N GLY A 199 17.46 -7.40 3.29
CA GLY A 199 18.01 -7.12 4.61
C GLY A 199 17.24 -6.03 5.36
N GLY A 200 17.44 -5.97 6.67
CA GLY A 200 16.79 -4.93 7.49
C GLY A 200 17.27 -3.52 7.17
N LEU A 201 18.49 -3.36 6.65
CA LEU A 201 19.01 -2.07 6.20
C LEU A 201 18.33 -1.61 4.91
N ASP A 202 18.00 -2.54 4.00
CA ASP A 202 17.34 -2.20 2.74
C ASP A 202 15.96 -1.59 3.01
N VAL A 203 15.18 -2.20 3.92
CA VAL A 203 13.88 -1.67 4.36
C VAL A 203 14.03 -0.27 4.96
N ALA A 204 15.03 -0.08 5.82
CA ALA A 204 15.27 1.20 6.46
C ALA A 204 15.76 2.27 5.47
N ALA A 205 16.56 1.89 4.47
CA ALA A 205 17.04 2.79 3.44
C ALA A 205 15.90 3.32 2.57
N VAL A 206 15.00 2.45 2.11
CA VAL A 206 13.80 2.88 1.36
C VAL A 206 12.96 3.84 2.18
N ALA A 207 12.72 3.54 3.46
CA ALA A 207 11.97 4.43 4.34
C ALA A 207 12.66 5.80 4.48
N LEU A 208 13.98 5.82 4.65
CA LEU A 208 14.77 7.05 4.74
C LEU A 208 14.71 7.87 3.43
N CYS A 209 14.80 7.22 2.27
CA CYS A 209 14.66 7.88 0.98
C CYS A 209 13.28 8.55 0.84
N LYS A 210 12.22 7.89 1.27
CA LYS A 210 10.87 8.49 1.24
C LYS A 210 10.76 9.71 2.17
N ILE A 211 11.40 9.69 3.34
CA ILE A 211 11.48 10.88 4.22
C ILE A 211 12.24 12.01 3.49
N GLY A 212 13.39 11.73 2.91
CA GLY A 212 14.17 12.71 2.16
C GLY A 212 13.44 13.28 0.95
N ASN A 213 12.54 12.53 0.35
CA ASN A 213 11.66 12.98 -0.71
C ASN A 213 10.44 13.78 -0.19
N GLY A 214 10.31 14.00 1.11
CA GLY A 214 9.25 14.82 1.69
C GLY A 214 8.03 14.03 2.20
N SER A 215 8.17 12.71 2.44
CA SER A 215 7.06 11.92 3.00
C SER A 215 6.61 12.45 4.35
N SER A 216 5.35 12.79 4.45
CA SER A 216 4.70 13.25 5.68
C SER A 216 4.09 12.11 6.50
N TRP A 217 3.91 10.95 5.89
CA TRP A 217 3.35 9.75 6.49
C TRP A 217 4.05 8.51 5.96
N GLN A 218 4.51 7.65 6.87
CA GLN A 218 5.14 6.39 6.52
C GLN A 218 4.33 5.21 7.02
N GLY A 219 3.69 4.50 6.08
CA GLY A 219 3.04 3.22 6.32
C GLY A 219 3.87 2.09 5.76
N PHE A 220 3.87 0.96 6.45
CA PHE A 220 4.61 -0.24 6.07
C PHE A 220 3.66 -1.39 5.75
N TYR A 221 3.95 -2.10 4.68
CA TYR A 221 3.28 -3.36 4.39
C TYR A 221 4.30 -4.53 4.37
N MET A 222 4.47 -5.24 5.50
CA MET A 222 3.79 -5.04 6.78
C MET A 222 4.80 -4.58 7.84
N PHE A 223 4.33 -3.95 8.91
CA PHE A 223 5.17 -3.68 10.08
C PHE A 223 5.17 -4.87 11.06
N ALA A 224 4.02 -5.49 11.22
CA ALA A 224 3.86 -6.71 12.00
C ALA A 224 3.14 -7.75 11.15
N GLY A 225 3.70 -8.94 11.10
CA GLY A 225 3.16 -10.05 10.35
C GLY A 225 1.94 -10.69 11.01
N GLY A 226 1.26 -11.52 10.24
CA GLY A 226 0.12 -12.30 10.65
C GLY A 226 0.19 -13.72 10.13
N ARG A 227 -0.89 -14.46 10.30
CA ARG A 227 -1.05 -15.81 9.75
C ARG A 227 -2.32 -15.91 8.95
N ASN A 228 -2.21 -16.53 7.79
CA ASN A 228 -3.37 -16.90 7.01
C ASN A 228 -4.15 -18.04 7.70
N PRO A 229 -5.47 -18.15 7.44
CA PRO A 229 -6.26 -19.28 7.92
C PRO A 229 -5.67 -20.62 7.47
N HIS A 230 -5.87 -21.66 8.29
CA HIS A 230 -5.37 -23.00 7.97
C HIS A 230 -6.07 -23.68 6.80
N ALA A 231 -7.33 -23.33 6.56
CA ALA A 231 -8.11 -23.88 5.46
C ALA A 231 -7.96 -23.01 4.20
N ASP A 232 -7.98 -23.68 3.06
CA ASP A 232 -8.12 -23.04 1.75
C ASP A 232 -7.00 -22.07 1.35
N LEU A 233 -5.76 -22.38 1.73
CA LEU A 233 -4.60 -21.72 1.15
C LEU A 233 -4.50 -22.08 -0.32
N GLN A 234 -4.99 -21.21 -1.18
CA GLN A 234 -4.93 -21.34 -2.62
C GLN A 234 -4.43 -20.04 -3.22
N GLU A 235 -3.85 -20.16 -4.40
CA GLU A 235 -3.48 -18.98 -5.18
C GLU A 235 -4.66 -18.03 -5.36
N SER A 236 -4.36 -16.74 -5.38
CA SER A 236 -5.36 -15.72 -5.68
C SER A 236 -5.60 -15.66 -7.18
N HIS A 237 -6.43 -16.55 -7.70
CA HIS A 237 -6.79 -16.51 -9.13
C HIS A 237 -7.67 -15.32 -9.51
N ALA A 238 -8.30 -14.67 -8.54
CA ALA A 238 -9.16 -13.52 -8.78
C ALA A 238 -8.40 -12.30 -9.31
N THR A 239 -7.11 -12.19 -9.02
CA THR A 239 -6.26 -11.12 -9.55
C THR A 239 -5.75 -11.42 -10.95
N GLY A 240 -5.82 -12.68 -11.40
CA GLY A 240 -5.18 -13.14 -12.62
C GLY A 240 -3.65 -13.10 -12.57
N TYR A 241 -3.07 -12.88 -11.39
CA TYR A 241 -1.64 -12.68 -11.20
C TYR A 241 -0.99 -13.93 -10.61
N PRO A 242 -0.04 -14.56 -11.33
CA PRO A 242 0.47 -15.88 -10.96
C PRO A 242 1.55 -15.86 -9.88
N ASN A 243 1.88 -14.72 -9.31
CA ASN A 243 2.97 -14.60 -8.33
C ASN A 243 2.56 -14.82 -6.89
N ASP A 244 1.27 -14.88 -6.61
CA ASP A 244 0.74 -15.04 -5.27
C ASP A 244 0.94 -16.47 -4.79
N LEU A 245 2.00 -16.69 -4.03
CA LEU A 245 2.27 -17.98 -3.39
C LEU A 245 1.69 -17.97 -1.98
N PRO A 246 0.54 -18.60 -1.72
CA PRO A 246 -0.05 -18.63 -0.40
C PRO A 246 0.89 -19.30 0.60
N ALA A 247 1.04 -18.66 1.74
CA ALA A 247 1.84 -19.17 2.84
C ALA A 247 1.11 -18.97 4.17
N PHE A 248 1.38 -19.84 5.13
CA PHE A 248 0.83 -19.71 6.47
C PHE A 248 1.26 -18.39 7.12
N ASP A 249 2.56 -18.21 7.23
CA ASP A 249 3.15 -17.00 7.78
C ASP A 249 3.13 -15.94 6.67
N TYR A 250 2.34 -14.92 6.91
CA TYR A 250 2.15 -13.80 6.01
C TYR A 250 2.72 -12.55 6.67
N ASP A 251 3.94 -12.19 6.35
CA ASP A 251 4.62 -11.09 7.04
C ASP A 251 5.45 -10.15 6.17
N PHE A 252 5.61 -10.42 4.87
CA PHE A 252 6.29 -9.52 3.93
C PHE A 252 7.63 -8.96 4.45
N ASN A 253 8.45 -9.79 5.05
CA ASN A 253 9.68 -9.34 5.73
C ASN A 253 9.45 -8.26 6.81
N ALA A 254 8.27 -8.26 7.43
CA ALA A 254 7.91 -7.28 8.45
C ALA A 254 8.95 -7.21 9.58
N PRO A 255 9.17 -6.03 10.15
CA PRO A 255 10.02 -5.85 11.32
C PRO A 255 9.65 -6.76 12.51
N ILE A 256 8.37 -7.07 12.66
CA ILE A 256 7.84 -8.06 13.61
C ILE A 256 7.25 -9.21 12.81
N SER A 257 7.85 -10.40 12.91
CA SER A 257 7.39 -11.57 12.15
C SER A 257 6.00 -12.04 12.58
N ALA A 258 5.39 -12.94 11.79
CA ALA A 258 4.13 -13.58 12.10
C ALA A 258 4.11 -14.33 13.46
N THR A 259 5.27 -14.64 14.00
CA THR A 259 5.45 -15.29 15.32
C THR A 259 5.83 -14.33 16.43
N GLY A 260 5.86 -13.00 16.16
CA GLY A 260 6.24 -11.98 17.13
C GLY A 260 7.75 -11.78 17.28
N ARG A 261 8.58 -12.44 16.49
CA ARG A 261 10.04 -12.28 16.53
C ARG A 261 10.45 -10.94 15.90
N LEU A 262 11.28 -10.18 16.58
CA LEU A 262 11.89 -8.96 16.05
C LEU A 262 12.98 -9.31 15.03
N ARG A 263 12.89 -8.71 13.86
CA ARG A 263 13.90 -8.80 12.80
C ARG A 263 14.86 -7.59 12.84
N PRO A 264 16.02 -7.64 12.19
CA PRO A 264 16.95 -6.51 12.15
C PRO A 264 16.33 -5.18 11.72
N ALA A 265 15.38 -5.20 10.77
CA ALA A 265 14.63 -4.03 10.34
C ALA A 265 13.98 -3.26 11.50
N PHE A 266 13.50 -3.96 12.54
CA PHE A 266 12.89 -3.33 13.71
C PHE A 266 13.84 -2.35 14.41
N ALA A 267 15.11 -2.77 14.60
CA ALA A 267 16.09 -1.93 15.27
C ALA A 267 16.45 -0.69 14.44
N HIS A 268 16.55 -0.83 13.12
CA HIS A 268 16.85 0.28 12.21
C HIS A 268 15.68 1.28 12.14
N LEU A 269 14.47 0.80 11.94
CA LEU A 269 13.28 1.64 11.90
C LEU A 269 13.01 2.32 13.25
N ARG A 270 13.24 1.64 14.36
CA ARG A 270 13.11 2.25 15.69
C ARG A 270 14.00 3.49 15.86
N ARG A 271 15.21 3.47 15.30
CA ARG A 271 16.11 4.66 15.33
C ARG A 271 15.55 5.79 14.48
N GLN A 272 15.07 5.49 13.28
CA GLN A 272 14.43 6.50 12.41
C GLN A 272 13.18 7.07 13.07
N HIS A 273 12.32 6.22 13.64
CA HIS A 273 11.12 6.68 14.32
C HIS A 273 11.41 7.51 15.57
N ALA A 274 12.47 7.19 16.31
CA ALA A 274 12.90 8.03 17.45
C ALA A 274 13.36 9.41 16.95
N PHE A 275 14.07 9.48 15.83
CA PHE A 275 14.45 10.75 15.20
C PHE A 275 13.20 11.52 14.73
N LEU A 276 12.26 10.87 14.05
CA LEU A 276 11.02 11.49 13.61
C LEU A 276 10.15 11.94 14.78
N SER A 277 10.14 11.20 15.87
CA SER A 277 9.41 11.58 17.10
C SER A 277 9.94 12.90 17.69
N ALA A 278 11.26 13.12 17.57
CA ALA A 278 11.90 14.33 18.08
C ALA A 278 11.83 15.52 17.10
N PHE A 279 11.94 15.28 15.81
CA PHE A 279 12.16 16.32 14.80
C PHE A 279 11.12 16.32 13.67
N GLY A 280 10.22 15.35 13.61
CA GLY A 280 9.29 15.18 12.48
C GLY A 280 8.40 16.39 12.23
N ALA A 281 7.91 17.04 13.28
CA ALA A 281 7.11 18.26 13.14
C ALA A 281 7.89 19.41 12.45
N SER A 282 9.18 19.54 12.75
CA SER A 282 10.04 20.52 12.09
C SER A 282 10.32 20.13 10.64
N LEU A 283 10.64 18.85 10.40
CA LEU A 283 10.88 18.34 9.05
C LEU A 283 9.67 18.50 8.14
N ALA A 284 8.46 18.27 8.64
CA ALA A 284 7.22 18.40 7.87
C ALA A 284 6.97 19.83 7.33
N THR A 285 7.63 20.85 7.90
CA THR A 285 7.52 22.23 7.47
C THR A 285 8.70 22.70 6.60
N MET A 286 9.71 21.85 6.43
CA MET A 286 10.90 22.19 5.64
C MET A 286 10.69 21.82 4.17
N PRO A 287 11.11 22.67 3.23
CA PRO A 287 11.15 22.27 1.83
C PRO A 287 12.21 21.20 1.63
N SER A 288 11.88 20.16 0.87
CA SER A 288 12.84 19.15 0.44
C SER A 288 13.58 19.66 -0.79
N THR A 289 14.91 19.60 -0.77
CA THR A 289 15.77 19.97 -1.89
C THR A 289 16.58 18.78 -2.35
N LEU A 290 16.67 18.62 -3.67
CA LEU A 290 17.49 17.56 -4.26
C LEU A 290 18.96 17.98 -4.27
N PRO A 291 19.91 17.03 -4.12
CA PRO A 291 21.31 17.31 -4.38
C PRO A 291 21.53 17.67 -5.86
N ASP A 292 22.55 18.51 -6.14
CA ASP A 292 22.87 18.96 -7.50
C ASP A 292 23.34 17.78 -8.35
N GLU A 293 24.14 16.90 -7.77
CA GLU A 293 24.59 15.65 -8.39
C GLU A 293 23.81 14.49 -7.81
N ARG A 294 23.29 13.65 -8.69
CA ARG A 294 22.50 12.47 -8.33
C ARG A 294 23.01 11.26 -9.09
N PRO A 295 23.05 10.07 -8.45
CA PRO A 295 23.43 8.85 -9.14
C PRO A 295 22.53 8.59 -10.35
N ASN A 296 23.12 8.13 -11.46
CA ASN A 296 22.38 7.71 -12.64
C ASN A 296 21.73 6.34 -12.49
N GLY A 297 22.06 5.63 -11.42
CA GLY A 297 21.52 4.33 -11.09
C GLY A 297 22.23 3.72 -9.89
N VAL A 298 21.78 2.56 -9.44
CA VAL A 298 22.32 1.84 -8.27
C VAL A 298 23.75 1.35 -8.45
N PHE A 299 24.29 1.38 -9.66
CA PHE A 299 25.66 0.98 -9.98
C PHE A 299 26.57 2.16 -10.33
N ASP A 300 26.09 3.38 -10.13
CA ASP A 300 26.89 4.59 -10.36
C ASP A 300 27.81 4.86 -9.16
N ALA A 301 28.91 4.11 -9.11
CA ALA A 301 29.87 4.16 -8.00
C ALA A 301 30.67 5.48 -7.93
N GLU A 302 30.64 6.32 -8.96
CA GLU A 302 31.33 7.61 -8.95
C GLU A 302 30.55 8.69 -8.20
N THR A 303 29.22 8.58 -8.20
CA THR A 303 28.33 9.55 -7.53
C THR A 303 27.83 9.03 -6.17
N LEU A 304 27.90 7.73 -5.92
CA LEU A 304 27.56 7.12 -4.63
C LEU A 304 28.74 7.21 -3.65
#